data_6ed987cdfc407c49bf2144097b50ae3b
#
_entry.id   6ed987cdfc407c49bf2144097b50ae3b
#
_cell.length_a   1.000
_cell.length_b   1.000
_cell.length_c   1.000
_cell.angle_alpha   90.00
_cell.angle_beta   90.00
_cell.angle_gamma   90.00
#
_symmetry.space_group_name_H-M   'P 1'
#
loop_
_entity.id
_entity.type
_entity.pdbx_description
1 polymer ?
#
loop_
_entity_poly.entity_id
_entity_poly.type
_entity_poly.pdbx_seq_one_letter_code
_entity_poly.pdbx_strand_id
1 'polypeptide(L)'
;MPRSIILSLALISATSLIAQTAQTPTLHTGADLQQREAALIETAKTVPTGFAVGTMDNYGNDRTLLVVRLHTGDAERHQFWADQIYVNHGDLILVYGGTMQQERSNGTAPGETLGSGIEGGKEIPLHTGDIIHIPAGIPHWVKVATATSTAYLVFKEKDK
;
A
#
# COMPACT_ATOMS: atom_id res chain seq x y z
N MET A 1 73.16 -17.65 -19.82
CA MET A 1 71.74 -17.96 -19.97
C MET A 1 71.02 -17.44 -18.74
N PRO A 2 70.23 -16.37 -18.78
CA PRO A 2 69.50 -15.87 -17.64
C PRO A 2 68.20 -16.67 -17.45
N ARG A 3 67.92 -17.10 -16.24
CA ARG A 3 66.68 -17.76 -15.81
C ARG A 3 65.62 -16.67 -15.46
N SER A 4 64.55 -16.61 -16.27
CA SER A 4 63.39 -15.79 -15.94
C SER A 4 62.56 -16.40 -14.83
N ILE A 5 62.41 -15.66 -13.75
CA ILE A 5 61.49 -15.99 -12.64
C ILE A 5 60.16 -15.39 -12.97
N ILE A 6 59.14 -16.23 -13.21
CA ILE A 6 57.75 -15.80 -13.38
C ILE A 6 57.10 -15.73 -11.98
N LEU A 7 56.80 -14.50 -11.55
CA LEU A 7 56.10 -14.24 -10.31
C LEU A 7 54.59 -14.31 -10.60
N SER A 8 53.97 -15.40 -10.17
CA SER A 8 52.50 -15.56 -10.28
C SER A 8 51.78 -14.78 -9.14
N LEU A 9 51.09 -13.72 -9.51
CA LEU A 9 50.26 -12.91 -8.62
C LEU A 9 48.91 -13.61 -8.44
N ALA A 10 48.67 -14.22 -7.28
CA ALA A 10 47.36 -14.80 -6.96
C ALA A 10 46.39 -13.66 -6.54
N LEU A 11 45.36 -13.41 -7.36
CA LEU A 11 44.29 -12.47 -7.03
C LEU A 11 43.33 -13.16 -6.04
N ILE A 12 43.37 -12.78 -4.77
CA ILE A 12 42.40 -13.23 -3.75
C ILE A 12 41.17 -12.34 -3.88
N SER A 13 40.12 -12.86 -4.52
CA SER A 13 38.81 -12.22 -4.56
C SER A 13 38.14 -12.36 -3.19
N ALA A 14 38.10 -11.29 -2.42
CA ALA A 14 37.31 -11.21 -1.19
C ALA A 14 35.82 -11.08 -1.56
N THR A 15 35.08 -12.18 -1.48
CA THR A 15 33.62 -12.15 -1.53
C THR A 15 33.12 -11.62 -0.19
N SER A 16 32.67 -10.38 -0.18
CA SER A 16 31.97 -9.80 0.99
C SER A 16 30.64 -10.53 1.17
N LEU A 17 30.57 -11.40 2.18
CA LEU A 17 29.31 -11.96 2.64
C LEU A 17 28.53 -10.81 3.30
N ILE A 18 27.55 -10.25 2.61
CA ILE A 18 26.58 -9.34 3.22
C ILE A 18 25.73 -10.22 4.14
N ALA A 19 25.98 -10.14 5.43
CA ALA A 19 25.13 -10.78 6.43
C ALA A 19 23.74 -10.13 6.33
N GLN A 20 22.78 -10.88 5.81
CA GLN A 20 21.37 -10.47 5.84
C GLN A 20 20.96 -10.43 7.31
N THR A 21 20.70 -9.22 7.83
CA THR A 21 20.15 -9.07 9.18
C THR A 21 18.83 -9.82 9.23
N ALA A 22 18.73 -10.82 10.11
CA ALA A 22 17.50 -11.59 10.29
C ALA A 22 16.38 -10.61 10.68
N GLN A 23 15.36 -10.49 9.85
CA GLN A 23 14.17 -9.69 10.17
C GLN A 23 13.38 -10.43 11.25
N THR A 24 13.02 -9.72 12.30
CA THR A 24 12.17 -10.26 13.38
C THR A 24 10.71 -10.14 12.97
N PRO A 25 9.88 -11.18 13.17
CA PRO A 25 8.44 -11.06 12.94
C PRO A 25 7.82 -9.94 13.78
N THR A 26 6.92 -9.16 13.18
CA THR A 26 6.14 -8.14 13.87
C THR A 26 4.73 -8.69 14.12
N LEU A 27 4.26 -8.61 15.37
CA LEU A 27 2.91 -9.01 15.73
C LEU A 27 2.04 -7.76 15.94
N HIS A 28 0.94 -7.65 15.21
CA HIS A 28 -0.13 -6.72 15.47
C HIS A 28 -1.34 -7.49 16.01
N THR A 29 -1.65 -7.32 17.28
CA THR A 29 -2.81 -8.00 17.89
C THR A 29 -4.12 -7.33 17.47
N GLY A 30 -5.25 -8.04 17.62
CA GLY A 30 -6.56 -7.44 17.38
C GLY A 30 -6.82 -6.21 18.27
N ALA A 31 -6.36 -6.22 19.53
CA ALA A 31 -6.47 -5.08 20.43
C ALA A 31 -5.63 -3.89 19.97
N ASP A 32 -4.41 -4.12 19.44
CA ASP A 32 -3.58 -3.07 18.85
C ASP A 32 -4.23 -2.45 17.61
N LEU A 33 -4.80 -3.28 16.73
CA LEU A 33 -5.54 -2.80 15.57
C LEU A 33 -6.72 -1.92 15.96
N GLN A 34 -7.53 -2.35 16.94
CA GLN A 34 -8.67 -1.57 17.42
C GLN A 34 -8.24 -0.22 18.01
N GLN A 35 -7.15 -0.19 18.79
CA GLN A 35 -6.62 1.05 19.36
C GLN A 35 -6.14 2.01 18.27
N ARG A 36 -5.42 1.51 17.25
CA ARG A 36 -4.94 2.31 16.13
C ARG A 36 -6.09 2.82 15.27
N GLU A 37 -7.10 1.99 15.00
CA GLU A 37 -8.31 2.38 14.28
C GLU A 37 -9.03 3.53 15.00
N ALA A 38 -9.24 3.41 16.31
CA ALA A 38 -9.86 4.47 17.10
C ALA A 38 -9.08 5.79 17.02
N ALA A 39 -7.77 5.74 17.12
CA ALA A 39 -6.91 6.93 16.99
C ALA A 39 -6.98 7.55 15.57
N LEU A 40 -7.04 6.73 14.52
CA LEU A 40 -7.19 7.21 13.13
C LEU A 40 -8.57 7.78 12.87
N ILE A 41 -9.64 7.25 13.49
CA ILE A 41 -10.99 7.84 13.43
C ILE A 41 -10.96 9.27 14.00
N GLU A 42 -10.35 9.47 15.18
CA GLU A 42 -10.24 10.81 15.76
C GLU A 42 -9.41 11.74 14.86
N THR A 43 -8.32 11.25 14.25
CA THR A 43 -7.53 12.02 13.29
C THR A 43 -8.38 12.39 12.05
N ALA A 44 -9.12 11.43 11.48
CA ALA A 44 -9.96 11.65 10.30
C ALA A 44 -11.04 12.72 10.53
N LYS A 45 -11.58 12.82 11.75
CA LYS A 45 -12.56 13.86 12.13
C LYS A 45 -11.97 15.28 12.08
N THR A 46 -10.66 15.43 12.20
CA THR A 46 -9.98 16.75 12.24
C THR A 46 -9.60 17.28 10.86
N VAL A 47 -9.68 16.45 9.82
CA VAL A 47 -9.28 16.82 8.46
C VAL A 47 -10.50 16.90 7.52
N PRO A 48 -10.56 17.88 6.60
CA PRO A 48 -11.71 18.08 5.70
C PRO A 48 -12.02 16.87 4.81
N THR A 49 -10.99 16.08 4.47
CA THR A 49 -11.14 14.88 3.63
C THR A 49 -11.78 13.71 4.36
N GLY A 50 -11.82 13.74 5.71
CA GLY A 50 -12.25 12.60 6.50
C GLY A 50 -11.40 11.35 6.30
N PHE A 51 -10.11 11.51 5.95
CA PHE A 51 -9.18 10.43 5.63
C PHE A 51 -8.00 10.44 6.60
N ALA A 52 -7.69 9.27 7.15
CA ALA A 52 -6.48 9.06 7.93
C ALA A 52 -5.85 7.71 7.59
N VAL A 53 -4.54 7.66 7.61
CA VAL A 53 -3.76 6.45 7.34
C VAL A 53 -2.62 6.30 8.33
N GLY A 54 -2.42 5.08 8.82
CA GLY A 54 -1.30 4.69 9.65
C GLY A 54 -0.49 3.59 9.00
N THR A 55 0.82 3.77 8.88
CA THR A 55 1.71 2.68 8.45
C THR A 55 1.87 1.70 9.59
N MET A 56 1.54 0.44 9.33
CA MET A 56 1.75 -0.68 10.25
C MET A 56 3.15 -1.25 10.08
N ASP A 57 3.49 -1.60 8.82
CA ASP A 57 4.78 -2.16 8.44
C ASP A 57 5.27 -1.54 7.13
N ASN A 58 6.61 -1.46 6.96
CA ASN A 58 7.23 -1.01 5.73
C ASN A 58 8.58 -1.72 5.53
N TYR A 59 8.61 -2.64 4.58
CA TYR A 59 9.79 -3.42 4.22
C TYR A 59 10.37 -3.02 2.86
N GLY A 60 10.04 -1.81 2.39
CA GLY A 60 10.50 -1.28 1.11
C GLY A 60 9.60 -1.68 -0.07
N ASN A 61 9.57 -2.96 -0.41
CA ASN A 61 8.73 -3.47 -1.49
C ASN A 61 7.34 -3.95 -1.02
N ASP A 62 7.16 -4.05 0.29
CA ASP A 62 5.90 -4.46 0.92
C ASP A 62 5.55 -3.47 2.04
N ARG A 63 4.29 -3.10 2.13
CA ARG A 63 3.77 -2.21 3.18
C ARG A 63 2.42 -2.68 3.65
N THR A 64 2.17 -2.54 4.94
CA THR A 64 0.85 -2.70 5.52
C THR A 64 0.38 -1.36 6.06
N LEU A 65 -0.78 -0.91 5.60
CA LEU A 65 -1.41 0.33 6.02
C LEU A 65 -2.75 0.02 6.70
N LEU A 66 -3.07 0.74 7.76
CA LEU A 66 -4.43 0.82 8.30
C LEU A 66 -5.02 2.15 7.83
N VAL A 67 -6.14 2.08 7.14
CA VAL A 67 -6.81 3.23 6.53
C VAL A 67 -8.17 3.42 7.18
N VAL A 68 -8.53 4.66 7.49
CA VAL A 68 -9.86 5.08 7.93
C VAL A 68 -10.40 6.12 6.96
N ARG A 69 -11.67 5.96 6.58
CA ARG A 69 -12.43 6.95 5.80
C ARG A 69 -13.77 7.25 6.47
N LEU A 70 -14.07 8.54 6.61
CA LEU A 70 -15.39 9.06 6.99
C LEU A 70 -16.18 9.49 5.75
N HIS A 71 -15.49 9.80 4.67
CA HIS A 71 -16.06 10.26 3.40
C HIS A 71 -15.36 9.58 2.22
N THR A 72 -16.09 9.49 1.09
CA THR A 72 -15.51 9.10 -0.19
C THR A 72 -14.47 10.13 -0.61
N GLY A 73 -13.25 9.68 -0.87
CA GLY A 73 -12.15 10.51 -1.36
C GLY A 73 -11.96 10.44 -2.86
N ASP A 74 -10.75 10.76 -3.32
CA ASP A 74 -10.35 10.63 -4.72
C ASP A 74 -10.26 9.17 -5.16
N ALA A 75 -10.39 8.93 -6.46
CA ALA A 75 -9.97 7.69 -7.10
C ALA A 75 -8.45 7.65 -7.17
N GLU A 76 -7.88 6.45 -7.17
CA GLU A 76 -6.43 6.22 -7.08
C GLU A 76 -5.97 5.25 -8.18
N ARG A 77 -4.74 5.43 -8.64
CA ARG A 77 -4.04 4.44 -9.45
C ARG A 77 -2.57 4.39 -9.03
N HIS A 78 -2.12 3.19 -8.72
CA HIS A 78 -0.75 2.89 -8.34
C HIS A 78 -0.10 2.10 -9.49
N GLN A 79 0.71 2.76 -10.32
CA GLN A 79 1.29 2.14 -11.52
C GLN A 79 2.18 0.93 -11.17
N PHE A 80 2.84 0.97 -10.02
CA PHE A 80 3.85 -0.01 -9.61
C PHE A 80 3.53 -0.75 -8.32
N TRP A 81 2.30 -0.62 -7.80
CA TRP A 81 1.88 -1.26 -6.57
C TRP A 81 0.54 -1.95 -6.76
N ALA A 82 0.48 -3.21 -6.37
CA ALA A 82 -0.77 -3.91 -6.16
C ALA A 82 -1.27 -3.65 -4.74
N ASP A 83 -2.58 -3.60 -4.55
CA ASP A 83 -3.25 -3.45 -3.26
C ASP A 83 -4.07 -4.69 -2.95
N GLN A 84 -3.88 -5.26 -1.78
CA GLN A 84 -4.82 -6.21 -1.23
C GLN A 84 -5.54 -5.55 -0.06
N ILE A 85 -6.83 -5.31 -0.20
CA ILE A 85 -7.68 -4.67 0.80
C ILE A 85 -8.38 -5.76 1.62
N TYR A 86 -8.30 -5.65 2.95
CA TYR A 86 -9.10 -6.39 3.91
C TYR A 86 -9.98 -5.42 4.69
N VAL A 87 -11.30 -5.55 4.59
CA VAL A 87 -12.25 -4.68 5.29
C VAL A 87 -12.33 -5.08 6.77
N ASN A 88 -11.77 -4.22 7.64
CA ASN A 88 -11.73 -4.44 9.07
C ASN A 88 -13.03 -4.00 9.76
N HIS A 89 -13.65 -2.91 9.29
CA HIS A 89 -14.84 -2.32 9.86
C HIS A 89 -15.67 -1.58 8.81
N GLY A 90 -16.99 -1.73 8.85
CA GLY A 90 -17.95 -1.02 8.01
C GLY A 90 -18.07 -1.60 6.60
N ASP A 91 -18.74 -0.85 5.73
CA ASP A 91 -19.04 -1.23 4.34
C ASP A 91 -18.40 -0.25 3.37
N LEU A 92 -17.92 -0.77 2.26
CA LEU A 92 -17.31 -0.03 1.16
C LEU A 92 -17.98 -0.39 -0.16
N ILE A 93 -17.85 0.49 -1.13
CA ILE A 93 -18.06 0.16 -2.54
C ILE A 93 -16.74 0.40 -3.26
N LEU A 94 -16.16 -0.65 -3.82
CA LEU A 94 -14.99 -0.52 -4.69
C LEU A 94 -15.45 -0.34 -6.13
N VAL A 95 -15.07 0.78 -6.75
CA VAL A 95 -15.15 0.98 -8.20
C VAL A 95 -13.78 0.70 -8.79
N TYR A 96 -13.67 -0.13 -9.83
CA TYR A 96 -12.38 -0.47 -10.44
C TYR A 96 -12.45 -0.54 -11.96
N GLY A 97 -11.29 -0.35 -12.60
CA GLY A 97 -11.18 -0.24 -14.06
C GLY A 97 -11.80 1.07 -14.58
N GLY A 98 -12.23 1.08 -15.82
CA GLY A 98 -12.74 2.31 -16.44
C GLY A 98 -11.68 3.38 -16.66
N THR A 99 -12.10 4.64 -16.70
CA THR A 99 -11.23 5.80 -16.97
C THR A 99 -11.30 6.78 -15.81
N MET A 100 -10.13 7.09 -15.22
CA MET A 100 -10.02 8.11 -14.17
C MET A 100 -10.36 9.49 -14.73
N GLN A 101 -11.19 10.22 -13.99
CA GLN A 101 -11.58 11.59 -14.33
C GLN A 101 -10.61 12.58 -13.69
N GLN A 102 -10.18 13.59 -14.44
CA GLN A 102 -9.25 14.63 -13.98
C GLN A 102 -8.00 14.04 -13.30
N GLU A 103 -7.43 12.99 -13.91
CA GLU A 103 -6.28 12.31 -13.38
C GLU A 103 -5.08 13.26 -13.24
N ARG A 104 -4.41 13.22 -12.09
CA ARG A 104 -3.27 14.05 -11.74
C ARG A 104 -2.28 13.27 -10.88
N SER A 105 -0.99 13.66 -10.90
CA SER A 105 -0.01 13.12 -9.95
C SER A 105 -0.46 13.42 -8.51
N ASN A 106 -0.26 12.47 -7.61
CA ASN A 106 -0.48 12.70 -6.17
C ASN A 106 0.69 13.44 -5.49
N GLY A 107 1.80 13.66 -6.23
CA GLY A 107 2.99 14.38 -5.74
C GLY A 107 3.91 13.57 -4.81
N THR A 108 3.59 12.30 -4.52
CA THR A 108 4.39 11.50 -3.56
C THR A 108 5.47 10.66 -4.26
N ALA A 109 5.14 10.02 -5.39
CA ALA A 109 6.08 9.18 -6.13
C ALA A 109 5.65 9.08 -7.61
N PRO A 110 6.58 8.77 -8.53
CA PRO A 110 6.24 8.46 -9.91
C PRO A 110 5.24 7.31 -10.00
N GLY A 111 4.22 7.45 -10.88
CA GLY A 111 3.20 6.44 -11.09
C GLY A 111 2.06 6.41 -10.07
N GLU A 112 2.11 7.28 -9.05
CA GLU A 112 1.03 7.48 -8.10
C GLU A 112 0.13 8.61 -8.58
N THR A 113 -1.15 8.31 -8.86
CA THR A 113 -2.09 9.30 -9.38
C THR A 113 -3.41 9.29 -8.63
N LEU A 114 -4.09 10.44 -8.64
CA LEU A 114 -5.41 10.67 -8.08
C LEU A 114 -6.35 11.17 -9.16
N GLY A 115 -7.65 10.93 -9.00
CA GLY A 115 -8.70 11.43 -9.89
C GLY A 115 -9.97 11.77 -9.13
N SER A 116 -10.82 12.61 -9.72
CA SER A 116 -12.09 13.00 -9.10
C SER A 116 -13.14 11.90 -9.10
N GLY A 117 -12.89 10.78 -9.78
CA GLY A 117 -13.75 9.61 -9.88
C GLY A 117 -13.34 8.71 -11.03
N ILE A 118 -14.15 7.70 -11.30
CA ILE A 118 -13.98 6.74 -12.40
C ILE A 118 -15.25 6.67 -13.22
N GLU A 119 -15.13 6.81 -14.55
CA GLU A 119 -16.21 6.61 -15.51
C GLU A 119 -16.08 5.22 -16.15
N GLY A 120 -17.22 4.50 -16.27
CA GLY A 120 -17.27 3.16 -16.87
C GLY A 120 -16.61 2.07 -16.05
N GLY A 121 -16.31 2.32 -14.78
CA GLY A 121 -15.80 1.31 -13.85
C GLY A 121 -16.87 0.31 -13.42
N LYS A 122 -16.44 -0.81 -12.87
CA LYS A 122 -17.31 -1.83 -12.25
C LYS A 122 -17.35 -1.61 -10.75
N GLU A 123 -18.53 -1.77 -10.15
CA GLU A 123 -18.72 -1.65 -8.70
C GLU A 123 -18.82 -3.02 -8.04
N ILE A 124 -18.16 -3.15 -6.89
CA ILE A 124 -18.26 -4.31 -6.00
C ILE A 124 -18.53 -3.80 -4.60
N PRO A 125 -19.66 -4.17 -3.95
CA PRO A 125 -19.84 -3.94 -2.53
C PRO A 125 -18.89 -4.84 -1.73
N LEU A 126 -18.28 -4.30 -0.69
CA LEU A 126 -17.40 -4.99 0.24
C LEU A 126 -17.89 -4.77 1.66
N HIS A 127 -17.93 -5.83 2.45
CA HIS A 127 -18.38 -5.84 3.83
C HIS A 127 -17.24 -6.22 4.78
N THR A 128 -17.41 -5.95 6.06
CA THR A 128 -16.47 -6.38 7.09
C THR A 128 -16.13 -7.87 6.94
N GLY A 129 -14.83 -8.17 6.84
CA GLY A 129 -14.28 -9.51 6.62
C GLY A 129 -13.96 -9.84 5.16
N ASP A 130 -14.44 -9.05 4.20
CA ASP A 130 -14.12 -9.26 2.79
C ASP A 130 -12.68 -8.87 2.48
N ILE A 131 -12.12 -9.58 1.49
CA ILE A 131 -10.78 -9.32 0.98
C ILE A 131 -10.83 -9.23 -0.55
N ILE A 132 -10.11 -8.24 -1.11
CA ILE A 132 -9.99 -8.06 -2.55
C ILE A 132 -8.56 -7.71 -2.93
N HIS A 133 -8.10 -8.26 -4.06
CA HIS A 133 -6.82 -7.92 -4.67
C HIS A 133 -7.02 -7.03 -5.89
N ILE A 134 -6.30 -5.91 -5.94
CA ILE A 134 -6.28 -4.93 -7.03
C ILE A 134 -4.89 -4.96 -7.64
N PRO A 135 -4.71 -5.48 -8.87
CA PRO A 135 -3.42 -5.49 -9.53
C PRO A 135 -2.84 -4.08 -9.74
N ALA A 136 -1.51 -3.98 -9.82
CA ALA A 136 -0.83 -2.74 -10.17
C ALA A 136 -1.38 -2.13 -11.48
N GLY A 137 -1.44 -0.82 -11.54
CA GLY A 137 -1.92 -0.07 -12.70
C GLY A 137 -3.44 -0.01 -12.87
N ILE A 138 -4.22 -0.76 -12.10
CA ILE A 138 -5.69 -0.72 -12.19
C ILE A 138 -6.23 0.50 -11.45
N PRO A 139 -6.96 1.42 -12.15
CA PRO A 139 -7.69 2.50 -11.49
C PRO A 139 -8.71 1.93 -10.51
N HIS A 140 -8.77 2.49 -9.31
CA HIS A 140 -9.74 2.08 -8.32
C HIS A 140 -10.19 3.25 -7.44
N TRP A 141 -11.39 3.12 -6.88
CA TRP A 141 -12.01 4.14 -6.08
C TRP A 141 -12.76 3.51 -4.92
N VAL A 142 -12.27 3.74 -3.72
CA VAL A 142 -12.91 3.27 -2.49
C VAL A 142 -13.93 4.31 -2.04
N LYS A 143 -15.22 3.95 -2.17
CA LYS A 143 -16.35 4.78 -1.76
C LYS A 143 -16.86 4.29 -0.40
N VAL A 144 -17.18 5.22 0.49
CA VAL A 144 -17.83 4.91 1.77
C VAL A 144 -19.32 4.64 1.50
N ALA A 145 -19.77 3.44 1.86
CA ALA A 145 -21.15 3.00 1.59
C ALA A 145 -22.17 3.47 2.65
N THR A 146 -21.70 3.75 3.87
CA THR A 146 -22.54 4.10 5.03
C THR A 146 -22.13 5.44 5.63
N ALA A 147 -23.02 6.04 6.44
CA ALA A 147 -22.74 7.28 7.17
C ALA A 147 -21.77 7.11 8.35
N THR A 148 -21.29 5.89 8.59
CA THR A 148 -20.33 5.55 9.65
C THR A 148 -18.93 5.45 9.08
N SER A 149 -17.92 5.54 9.96
CA SER A 149 -16.53 5.31 9.58
C SER A 149 -16.34 3.92 8.98
N THR A 150 -15.45 3.83 8.02
CA THR A 150 -14.95 2.54 7.51
C THR A 150 -13.46 2.45 7.75
N ALA A 151 -13.00 1.25 8.09
CA ALA A 151 -11.59 0.95 8.29
C ALA A 151 -11.20 -0.31 7.53
N TYR A 152 -10.04 -0.28 6.91
CA TYR A 152 -9.51 -1.42 6.16
C TYR A 152 -7.99 -1.45 6.20
N LEU A 153 -7.44 -2.66 6.15
CA LEU A 153 -6.03 -2.88 5.94
C LEU A 153 -5.74 -2.90 4.44
N VAL A 154 -4.63 -2.29 4.04
CA VAL A 154 -4.09 -2.39 2.69
C VAL A 154 -2.71 -3.01 2.78
N PHE A 155 -2.59 -4.20 2.19
CA PHE A 155 -1.30 -4.83 1.98
C PHE A 155 -0.83 -4.44 0.58
N LYS A 156 0.18 -3.57 0.51
CA LYS A 156 0.74 -3.09 -0.75
C LYS A 156 1.98 -3.90 -1.10
N GLU A 157 2.00 -4.46 -2.30
CA GLU A 157 3.13 -5.17 -2.85
C GLU A 157 3.61 -4.45 -4.11
N LYS A 158 4.92 -4.20 -4.18
CA LYS A 158 5.50 -3.56 -5.35
C LYS A 158 5.61 -4.57 -6.49
N ASP A 159 5.05 -4.22 -7.63
CA ASP A 159 5.19 -5.00 -8.86
C ASP A 159 6.66 -4.99 -9.33
N LYS A 160 7.10 -6.11 -9.91
CA LYS A 160 8.50 -6.36 -10.29
C LYS A 160 8.87 -5.67 -11.59
#